data_20b937efaade9f6df3b5a294e0c7be11
#
_entry.id   20b937efaade9f6df3b5a294e0c7be11
#
_cell.length_a   1.000
_cell.length_b   1.000
_cell.length_c   1.000
_cell.angle_alpha   90.00
_cell.angle_beta   90.00
_cell.angle_gamma   90.00
#
_symmetry.space_group_name_H-M   'P 1'
#
loop_
_entity.id
_entity.type
_entity.pdbx_description
1 polymer ?
#
loop_
_entity_poly.entity_id
_entity_poly.type
_entity_poly.pdbx_seq_one_letter_code
_entity_poly.pdbx_strand_id
1 'polypeptide(L)'
;MRNSPLAMFHRVIVALIAVLMTLAPFALAQNADSVIRIGYQKYGTLVLLKARGSLEKRLAPLHVEVQWTEFPAGPQLLEGLNVGAIDFGTVGEAPPIFAQAAGADLIYVGNEPPASAAEAILVPKDSPIKTVAELKGKKVALNKGSNVHFLLVKLLEKAGVQYKDIDTIFLTPADARAAFERGSVDAWAIWEPFLAAAQKQTGARILADGNGVVSNHQFFLASRPYAARRADIVAIVLDEVAAVDHWAKTNPKEAAAALQPQIGLDQATLELALSRGGYGVTPVNDAVLAEQQRIADAFYELKLIPKHINIVDATLQGTSTGTQAKR
;
A
#
# COMPACT_ATOMS: atom_id res chain seq x y z
N MET A 1 -62.35 0.24 36.65
CA MET A 1 -61.75 0.39 35.32
C MET A 1 -60.95 -0.86 35.04
N ARG A 2 -61.45 -1.78 34.22
CA ARG A 2 -60.81 -3.05 33.91
C ARG A 2 -59.79 -2.79 32.78
N ASN A 3 -58.49 -2.94 33.07
CA ASN A 3 -57.46 -2.92 32.04
C ASN A 3 -57.65 -4.11 31.12
N SER A 4 -57.93 -3.86 29.85
CA SER A 4 -58.14 -4.90 28.86
C SER A 4 -56.83 -5.67 28.62
N PRO A 5 -56.87 -7.01 28.53
CA PRO A 5 -55.69 -7.84 28.31
C PRO A 5 -54.95 -7.49 27.01
N LEU A 6 -55.63 -6.89 26.03
CA LEU A 6 -55.04 -6.40 24.77
C LEU A 6 -54.04 -5.24 24.97
N ALA A 7 -54.31 -4.33 25.92
CA ALA A 7 -53.44 -3.19 26.22
C ALA A 7 -52.14 -3.64 26.92
N MET A 8 -52.22 -4.71 27.72
CA MET A 8 -51.04 -5.30 28.38
C MET A 8 -50.13 -6.02 27.36
N PHE A 9 -50.73 -6.73 26.37
CA PHE A 9 -50.01 -7.41 25.31
C PHE A 9 -49.23 -6.43 24.38
N HIS A 10 -49.85 -5.30 24.01
CA HIS A 10 -49.19 -4.26 23.24
C HIS A 10 -48.02 -3.59 23.96
N ARG A 11 -48.14 -3.38 25.28
CA ARG A 11 -47.04 -2.79 26.08
C ARG A 11 -45.83 -3.73 26.20
N VAL A 12 -46.07 -5.05 26.32
CA VAL A 12 -45.00 -6.06 26.36
C VAL A 12 -44.27 -6.17 25.01
N ILE A 13 -45.01 -6.15 23.88
CA ILE A 13 -44.42 -6.20 22.55
C ILE A 13 -43.58 -4.95 22.29
N VAL A 14 -44.07 -3.76 22.62
CA VAL A 14 -43.32 -2.50 22.42
C VAL A 14 -42.05 -2.46 23.30
N ALA A 15 -42.13 -2.97 24.54
CA ALA A 15 -40.95 -3.08 25.41
C ALA A 15 -39.91 -4.09 24.88
N LEU A 16 -40.34 -5.23 24.33
CA LEU A 16 -39.45 -6.22 23.70
C LEU A 16 -38.76 -5.65 22.45
N ILE A 17 -39.48 -4.90 21.59
CA ILE A 17 -38.92 -4.27 20.40
C ILE A 17 -37.92 -3.19 20.79
N ALA A 18 -38.19 -2.39 21.82
CA ALA A 18 -37.28 -1.38 22.32
C ALA A 18 -35.98 -1.97 22.88
N VAL A 19 -36.05 -3.11 23.59
CA VAL A 19 -34.88 -3.83 24.11
C VAL A 19 -34.05 -4.45 22.97
N LEU A 20 -34.70 -4.99 21.92
CA LEU A 20 -34.02 -5.52 20.74
C LEU A 20 -33.30 -4.41 19.92
N MET A 21 -33.87 -3.21 19.82
CA MET A 21 -33.23 -2.08 19.12
C MET A 21 -32.03 -1.49 19.88
N THR A 22 -31.98 -1.64 21.21
CA THR A 22 -30.82 -1.16 21.99
C THR A 22 -29.67 -2.16 22.06
N LEU A 23 -29.90 -3.44 21.82
CA LEU A 23 -28.86 -4.48 21.80
C LEU A 23 -28.19 -4.64 20.44
N ALA A 24 -28.86 -4.28 19.34
CA ALA A 24 -28.32 -4.40 17.99
C ALA A 24 -27.03 -3.57 17.75
N PRO A 25 -26.91 -2.30 18.18
CA PRO A 25 -25.67 -1.54 17.97
C PRO A 25 -24.48 -2.08 18.77
N PHE A 26 -24.71 -2.67 19.95
CA PHE A 26 -23.64 -3.27 20.75
C PHE A 26 -23.08 -4.57 20.13
N ALA A 27 -23.92 -5.40 19.53
CA ALA A 27 -23.49 -6.62 18.85
C ALA A 27 -22.71 -6.33 17.56
N LEU A 28 -23.07 -5.27 16.82
CA LEU A 28 -22.35 -4.83 15.63
C LEU A 28 -21.00 -4.19 15.97
N ALA A 29 -20.91 -3.42 17.05
CA ALA A 29 -19.66 -2.83 17.53
C ALA A 29 -18.69 -3.92 18.02
N GLN A 30 -19.18 -4.92 18.75
CA GLN A 30 -18.37 -6.03 19.26
C GLN A 30 -17.80 -6.89 18.14
N ASN A 31 -18.51 -7.07 17.02
CA ASN A 31 -18.01 -7.77 15.83
C ASN A 31 -16.94 -6.96 15.07
N ALA A 32 -17.06 -5.63 15.05
CA ALA A 32 -16.09 -4.77 14.37
C ALA A 32 -14.69 -4.77 15.02
N ASP A 33 -14.61 -5.01 16.32
CA ASP A 33 -13.36 -5.06 17.07
C ASP A 33 -12.72 -6.45 17.13
N SER A 34 -13.45 -7.50 16.72
CA SER A 34 -12.97 -8.89 16.67
C SER A 34 -12.35 -9.28 15.31
N VAL A 35 -12.22 -8.35 14.38
CA VAL A 35 -11.65 -8.59 13.04
C VAL A 35 -10.65 -7.50 12.70
N ILE A 36 -9.54 -7.90 12.08
CA ILE A 36 -8.66 -6.99 11.32
C ILE A 36 -8.67 -7.40 9.85
N ARG A 37 -8.98 -6.44 8.97
CA ARG A 37 -8.98 -6.63 7.52
C ARG A 37 -7.71 -6.04 6.94
N ILE A 38 -6.85 -6.88 6.36
CA ILE A 38 -5.53 -6.50 5.87
C ILE A 38 -5.50 -6.58 4.35
N GLY A 39 -5.20 -5.44 3.72
CA GLY A 39 -4.91 -5.36 2.30
C GLY A 39 -3.45 -5.69 2.02
N TYR A 40 -3.19 -6.55 1.04
CA TYR A 40 -1.85 -6.89 0.60
C TYR A 40 -1.74 -6.89 -0.92
N GLN A 41 -0.51 -6.82 -1.40
CA GLN A 41 -0.16 -6.96 -2.81
C GLN A 41 0.74 -8.19 -2.98
N LYS A 42 0.93 -8.68 -4.20
CA LYS A 42 1.96 -9.71 -4.50
C LYS A 42 3.38 -9.13 -4.39
N TYR A 43 3.60 -8.32 -3.36
CA TYR A 43 4.83 -7.61 -3.06
C TYR A 43 4.92 -7.30 -1.56
N GLY A 44 6.17 -7.17 -1.06
CA GLY A 44 6.46 -6.69 0.29
C GLY A 44 6.22 -7.72 1.39
N THR A 45 6.37 -7.27 2.64
CA THR A 45 6.40 -8.15 3.81
C THR A 45 5.03 -8.74 4.17
N LEU A 46 3.91 -8.06 3.83
CA LEU A 46 2.58 -8.59 4.18
C LEU A 46 2.22 -9.89 3.46
N VAL A 47 2.66 -10.10 2.23
CA VAL A 47 2.43 -11.40 1.55
C VAL A 47 3.24 -12.52 2.19
N LEU A 48 4.43 -12.23 2.71
CA LEU A 48 5.23 -13.18 3.51
C LEU A 48 4.57 -13.46 4.87
N LEU A 49 4.08 -12.43 5.56
CA LEU A 49 3.35 -12.57 6.83
C LEU A 49 2.13 -13.47 6.66
N LYS A 50 1.34 -13.23 5.61
CA LYS A 50 0.20 -14.07 5.24
C LYS A 50 0.62 -15.52 4.98
N ALA A 51 1.69 -15.74 4.21
CA ALA A 51 2.18 -17.09 3.88
C ALA A 51 2.62 -17.90 5.13
N ARG A 52 3.13 -17.21 6.15
CA ARG A 52 3.57 -17.82 7.43
C ARG A 52 2.44 -18.14 8.39
N GLY A 53 1.33 -17.42 8.31
CA GLY A 53 0.20 -17.55 9.22
C GLY A 53 0.55 -17.29 10.70
N SER A 54 1.58 -16.50 10.96
CA SER A 54 2.04 -16.21 12.34
C SER A 54 1.14 -15.16 13.01
N LEU A 55 0.63 -14.21 12.26
CA LEU A 55 -0.28 -13.18 12.76
C LEU A 55 -1.59 -13.79 13.27
N GLU A 56 -2.19 -14.71 12.52
CA GLU A 56 -3.41 -15.42 12.91
C GLU A 56 -3.22 -16.16 14.22
N LYS A 57 -2.07 -16.84 14.37
CA LYS A 57 -1.73 -17.57 15.61
C LYS A 57 -1.57 -16.63 16.81
N ARG A 58 -0.98 -15.45 16.59
CA ARG A 58 -0.76 -14.47 17.65
C ARG A 58 -2.05 -13.77 18.06
N LEU A 59 -2.99 -13.56 17.13
CA LEU A 59 -4.26 -12.89 17.39
C LEU A 59 -5.37 -13.83 17.88
N ALA A 60 -5.26 -15.14 17.63
CA ALA A 60 -6.27 -16.12 18.08
C ALA A 60 -6.59 -16.08 19.57
N PRO A 61 -5.62 -15.97 20.52
CA PRO A 61 -5.92 -15.84 21.95
C PRO A 61 -6.65 -14.54 22.32
N LEU A 62 -6.57 -13.52 21.47
CA LEU A 62 -7.26 -12.24 21.63
C LEU A 62 -8.64 -12.24 20.97
N HIS A 63 -9.08 -13.37 20.42
CA HIS A 63 -10.32 -13.53 19.66
C HIS A 63 -10.45 -12.53 18.50
N VAL A 64 -9.32 -12.23 17.82
CA VAL A 64 -9.30 -11.37 16.64
C VAL A 64 -8.99 -12.23 15.41
N GLU A 65 -9.91 -12.20 14.44
CA GLU A 65 -9.79 -12.85 13.14
C GLU A 65 -8.99 -11.96 12.18
N VAL A 66 -8.13 -12.54 11.36
CA VAL A 66 -7.40 -11.85 10.29
C VAL A 66 -8.05 -12.17 8.96
N GLN A 67 -8.49 -11.14 8.25
CA GLN A 67 -9.04 -11.25 6.89
C GLN A 67 -8.11 -10.58 5.89
N TRP A 68 -7.67 -11.34 4.87
CA TRP A 68 -6.73 -10.88 3.86
C TRP A 68 -7.44 -10.58 2.54
N THR A 69 -7.16 -9.40 1.96
CA THR A 69 -7.67 -9.01 0.64
C THR A 69 -6.49 -8.63 -0.26
N GLU A 70 -6.40 -9.29 -1.43
CA GLU A 70 -5.38 -8.99 -2.44
C GLU A 70 -5.78 -7.80 -3.29
N PHE A 71 -4.83 -6.90 -3.55
CA PHE A 71 -4.98 -5.76 -4.44
C PHE A 71 -3.89 -5.77 -5.53
N PRO A 72 -4.20 -5.30 -6.74
CA PRO A 72 -3.24 -5.32 -7.85
C PRO A 72 -2.11 -4.31 -7.68
N ALA A 73 -2.34 -3.22 -6.93
CA ALA A 73 -1.37 -2.16 -6.69
C ALA A 73 -1.78 -1.27 -5.50
N GLY A 74 -0.84 -0.41 -5.04
CA GLY A 74 -1.03 0.47 -3.89
C GLY A 74 -2.20 1.45 -4.00
N PRO A 75 -2.42 2.15 -5.12
CA PRO A 75 -3.57 3.04 -5.25
C PRO A 75 -4.90 2.34 -5.01
N GLN A 76 -5.14 1.14 -5.59
CA GLN A 76 -6.36 0.38 -5.39
C GLN A 76 -6.51 -0.15 -3.95
N LEU A 77 -5.38 -0.49 -3.30
CA LEU A 77 -5.39 -0.87 -1.89
C LEU A 77 -5.87 0.29 -1.02
N LEU A 78 -5.42 1.51 -1.28
CA LEU A 78 -5.83 2.69 -0.52
C LEU A 78 -7.26 3.14 -0.83
N GLU A 79 -7.80 2.86 -2.01
CA GLU A 79 -9.24 2.96 -2.27
C GLU A 79 -10.01 2.02 -1.35
N GLY A 80 -9.56 0.75 -1.22
CA GLY A 80 -10.13 -0.22 -0.28
C GLY A 80 -10.07 0.24 1.19
N LEU A 81 -8.95 0.87 1.61
CA LEU A 81 -8.81 1.47 2.94
C LEU A 81 -9.79 2.62 3.14
N ASN A 82 -9.91 3.51 2.15
CA ASN A 82 -10.76 4.70 2.21
C ASN A 82 -12.25 4.36 2.33
N VAL A 83 -12.72 3.31 1.65
CA VAL A 83 -14.12 2.87 1.74
C VAL A 83 -14.37 1.90 2.90
N GLY A 84 -13.36 1.63 3.73
CA GLY A 84 -13.47 0.75 4.89
C GLY A 84 -13.57 -0.74 4.55
N ALA A 85 -13.15 -1.15 3.35
CA ALA A 85 -13.05 -2.57 2.98
C ALA A 85 -11.88 -3.27 3.68
N ILE A 86 -10.83 -2.52 4.03
CA ILE A 86 -9.69 -2.97 4.83
C ILE A 86 -9.38 -1.94 5.92
N ASP A 87 -8.67 -2.39 6.96
CA ASP A 87 -8.28 -1.58 8.13
C ASP A 87 -6.80 -1.23 8.13
N PHE A 88 -5.98 -2.08 7.50
CA PHE A 88 -4.52 -2.00 7.49
C PHE A 88 -3.98 -2.48 6.14
N GLY A 89 -2.83 -1.95 5.73
CA GLY A 89 -2.15 -2.40 4.52
C GLY A 89 -0.78 -1.78 4.33
N THR A 90 -0.05 -2.26 3.31
CA THR A 90 1.26 -1.71 2.92
C THR A 90 1.23 -1.22 1.48
N VAL A 91 1.84 -0.07 1.28
CA VAL A 91 2.05 0.54 -0.03
C VAL A 91 3.38 1.30 -0.02
N GLY A 92 3.84 1.71 -1.18
CA GLY A 92 5.01 2.56 -1.25
C GLY A 92 4.73 4.05 -0.94
N GLU A 93 5.69 4.90 -1.26
CA GLU A 93 5.70 6.31 -0.84
C GLU A 93 4.67 7.19 -1.59
N ALA A 94 4.36 6.92 -2.85
CA ALA A 94 3.47 7.78 -3.64
C ALA A 94 1.96 7.55 -3.39
N PRO A 95 1.43 6.32 -3.28
CA PRO A 95 0.00 6.08 -3.13
C PRO A 95 -0.66 6.83 -1.97
N PRO A 96 -0.07 6.94 -0.76
CA PRO A 96 -0.68 7.64 0.36
C PRO A 96 -0.89 9.13 0.10
N ILE A 97 -0.01 9.74 -0.69
CA ILE A 97 -0.09 11.16 -1.08
C ILE A 97 -1.34 11.40 -1.93
N PHE A 98 -1.57 10.54 -2.93
CA PHE A 98 -2.77 10.61 -3.76
C PHE A 98 -4.05 10.36 -2.95
N ALA A 99 -4.03 9.35 -2.07
CA ALA A 99 -5.17 9.03 -1.21
C ALA A 99 -5.50 10.19 -0.26
N GLN A 100 -4.50 10.77 0.42
CA GLN A 100 -4.68 11.93 1.30
C GLN A 100 -5.18 13.16 0.52
N ALA A 101 -4.66 13.42 -0.68
CA ALA A 101 -5.12 14.49 -1.54
C ALA A 101 -6.58 14.29 -1.99
N ALA A 102 -7.03 13.04 -2.12
CA ALA A 102 -8.42 12.67 -2.37
C ALA A 102 -9.31 12.70 -1.11
N GLY A 103 -8.73 12.91 0.09
CA GLY A 103 -9.48 13.04 1.34
C GLY A 103 -9.61 11.74 2.15
N ALA A 104 -8.79 10.72 1.87
CA ALA A 104 -8.77 9.48 2.64
C ALA A 104 -8.32 9.74 4.10
N ASP A 105 -9.04 9.13 5.06
CA ASP A 105 -8.73 9.22 6.49
C ASP A 105 -7.83 8.05 6.92
N LEU A 106 -6.55 8.20 6.57
CA LEU A 106 -5.50 7.23 6.86
C LEU A 106 -4.43 7.80 7.78
N ILE A 107 -3.67 6.90 8.41
CA ILE A 107 -2.47 7.27 9.17
C ILE A 107 -1.29 6.37 8.81
N TYR A 108 -0.10 6.97 8.80
CA TYR A 108 1.17 6.27 8.74
C TYR A 108 1.48 5.65 10.10
N VAL A 109 1.66 4.34 10.16
CA VAL A 109 1.92 3.61 11.41
C VAL A 109 3.31 2.97 11.46
N GLY A 110 4.00 2.87 10.32
CA GLY A 110 5.37 2.37 10.22
C GLY A 110 5.91 2.51 8.81
N ASN A 111 7.21 2.37 8.65
CA ASN A 111 7.88 2.30 7.35
C ASN A 111 9.06 1.34 7.37
N GLU A 112 9.36 0.77 6.19
CA GLU A 112 10.61 0.05 5.93
C GLU A 112 11.68 1.01 5.42
N PRO A 113 12.99 0.64 5.54
CA PRO A 113 14.08 1.45 5.00
C PRO A 113 14.00 1.57 3.47
N PRO A 114 14.77 2.50 2.88
CA PRO A 114 14.82 2.70 1.43
C PRO A 114 15.13 1.41 0.66
N ALA A 115 14.41 1.22 -0.46
CA ALA A 115 14.56 0.10 -1.38
C ALA A 115 14.63 0.58 -2.85
N SER A 116 15.48 1.55 -3.11
CA SER A 116 15.58 2.26 -4.40
C SER A 116 15.78 1.34 -5.60
N ALA A 117 16.50 0.20 -5.43
CA ALA A 117 16.72 -0.78 -6.48
C ALA A 117 15.50 -1.68 -6.77
N ALA A 118 14.45 -1.64 -5.92
CA ALA A 118 13.27 -2.47 -6.07
C ALA A 118 12.27 -1.93 -7.11
N GLU A 119 12.60 -0.85 -7.81
CA GLU A 119 11.81 -0.28 -8.90
C GLU A 119 12.70 0.26 -10.01
N ALA A 120 12.22 0.18 -11.25
CA ALA A 120 12.98 0.60 -12.41
C ALA A 120 12.08 0.94 -13.61
N ILE A 121 12.66 1.62 -14.60
CA ILE A 121 12.13 1.69 -15.96
C ILE A 121 12.79 0.58 -16.77
N LEU A 122 11.98 -0.29 -17.36
CA LEU A 122 12.38 -1.36 -18.25
C LEU A 122 12.19 -0.98 -19.71
N VAL A 123 13.06 -1.50 -20.55
CA VAL A 123 12.89 -1.51 -22.01
C VAL A 123 13.07 -2.94 -22.54
N PRO A 124 12.47 -3.31 -23.68
CA PRO A 124 12.68 -4.60 -24.31
C PRO A 124 14.18 -4.91 -24.53
N LYS A 125 14.53 -6.20 -24.54
CA LYS A 125 15.91 -6.68 -24.71
C LYS A 125 16.63 -5.98 -25.87
N ASP A 126 15.98 -5.91 -27.03
CA ASP A 126 16.55 -5.39 -28.27
C ASP A 126 16.14 -3.93 -28.56
N SER A 127 15.59 -3.24 -27.55
CA SER A 127 15.20 -1.83 -27.67
C SER A 127 16.41 -0.94 -28.04
N PRO A 128 16.27 -0.02 -29.00
CA PRO A 128 17.29 0.96 -29.31
C PRO A 128 17.47 2.00 -28.19
N ILE A 129 16.51 2.16 -27.30
CA ILE A 129 16.52 3.13 -26.20
C ILE A 129 17.62 2.75 -25.20
N LYS A 130 18.59 3.64 -24.97
CA LYS A 130 19.74 3.43 -24.09
C LYS A 130 19.77 4.39 -22.90
N THR A 131 19.06 5.51 -22.99
CA THR A 131 19.04 6.58 -21.98
C THR A 131 17.61 7.02 -21.70
N VAL A 132 17.39 7.60 -20.50
CA VAL A 132 16.08 8.17 -20.14
C VAL A 132 15.69 9.34 -21.05
N ALA A 133 16.66 10.10 -21.57
CA ALA A 133 16.40 11.20 -22.51
C ALA A 133 15.74 10.71 -23.82
N GLU A 134 15.99 9.48 -24.23
CA GLU A 134 15.41 8.87 -25.44
C GLU A 134 13.96 8.41 -25.26
N LEU A 135 13.41 8.53 -24.03
CA LEU A 135 11.99 8.32 -23.79
C LEU A 135 11.10 9.45 -24.33
N LYS A 136 11.67 10.56 -24.77
CA LYS A 136 10.91 11.65 -25.40
C LYS A 136 10.12 11.14 -26.60
N GLY A 137 8.80 11.39 -26.61
CA GLY A 137 7.87 10.92 -27.64
C GLY A 137 7.56 9.41 -27.59
N LYS A 138 7.98 8.69 -26.52
CA LYS A 138 7.77 7.25 -26.35
C LYS A 138 6.60 6.95 -25.45
N LYS A 139 6.00 5.78 -25.64
CA LYS A 139 4.94 5.23 -24.80
C LYS A 139 5.54 4.54 -23.58
N VAL A 140 5.28 5.07 -22.40
CA VAL A 140 5.75 4.53 -21.13
C VAL A 140 4.57 4.02 -20.30
N ALA A 141 4.50 2.70 -20.08
CA ALA A 141 3.48 2.10 -19.22
C ALA A 141 3.86 2.24 -17.76
N LEU A 142 2.88 2.55 -16.91
CA LEU A 142 3.02 2.59 -15.45
C LEU A 142 1.65 2.55 -14.76
N ASN A 143 1.64 2.26 -13.47
CA ASN A 143 0.43 2.42 -12.64
C ASN A 143 0.37 3.85 -12.09
N LYS A 144 -0.73 4.57 -12.39
CA LYS A 144 -0.91 5.96 -11.97
C LYS A 144 -0.95 6.09 -10.44
N GLY A 145 -0.16 7.02 -9.90
CA GLY A 145 -0.13 7.29 -8.45
C GLY A 145 0.66 6.25 -7.64
N SER A 146 1.36 5.31 -8.30
CA SER A 146 2.29 4.38 -7.65
C SER A 146 3.69 4.97 -7.49
N ASN A 147 4.59 4.27 -6.78
CA ASN A 147 5.99 4.68 -6.61
C ASN A 147 6.70 4.94 -7.92
N VAL A 148 6.53 4.03 -8.90
CA VAL A 148 7.17 4.18 -10.21
C VAL A 148 6.65 5.38 -11.00
N HIS A 149 5.53 5.97 -10.59
CA HIS A 149 5.10 7.27 -11.13
C HIS A 149 6.04 8.37 -10.65
N PHE A 150 6.42 8.37 -9.37
CA PHE A 150 7.40 9.31 -8.82
C PHE A 150 8.80 9.04 -9.38
N LEU A 151 9.23 7.78 -9.44
CA LEU A 151 10.49 7.38 -10.07
C LEU A 151 10.60 7.94 -11.50
N LEU A 152 9.56 7.74 -12.32
CA LEU A 152 9.53 8.23 -13.70
C LEU A 152 9.68 9.74 -13.77
N VAL A 153 8.92 10.48 -12.95
CA VAL A 153 9.00 11.94 -12.85
C VAL A 153 10.45 12.38 -12.54
N LYS A 154 11.05 11.79 -11.52
CA LYS A 154 12.41 12.18 -11.06
C LYS A 154 13.50 11.79 -12.07
N LEU A 155 13.36 10.67 -12.75
CA LEU A 155 14.31 10.25 -13.79
C LEU A 155 14.22 11.14 -15.03
N LEU A 156 13.01 11.53 -15.45
CA LEU A 156 12.80 12.48 -16.54
C LEU A 156 13.38 13.86 -16.21
N GLU A 157 13.12 14.37 -14.99
CA GLU A 157 13.68 15.62 -14.50
C GLU A 157 15.22 15.61 -14.57
N LYS A 158 15.84 14.55 -14.04
CA LYS A 158 17.31 14.36 -14.08
C LYS A 158 17.86 14.29 -15.51
N ALA A 159 17.07 13.76 -16.45
CA ALA A 159 17.44 13.68 -17.87
C ALA A 159 17.10 14.94 -18.69
N GLY A 160 16.51 15.98 -18.07
CA GLY A 160 16.09 17.21 -18.75
C GLY A 160 14.89 17.03 -19.70
N VAL A 161 14.07 15.99 -19.47
CA VAL A 161 12.86 15.69 -20.23
C VAL A 161 11.64 16.11 -19.42
N GLN A 162 10.72 16.86 -20.03
CA GLN A 162 9.48 17.21 -19.35
C GLN A 162 8.52 16.03 -19.35
N TYR A 163 7.76 15.86 -18.26
CA TYR A 163 6.78 14.78 -18.13
C TYR A 163 5.77 14.73 -19.28
N LYS A 164 5.35 15.89 -19.80
CA LYS A 164 4.44 16.00 -20.96
C LYS A 164 5.07 15.60 -22.30
N ASP A 165 6.40 15.43 -22.37
CA ASP A 165 7.12 15.07 -23.59
C ASP A 165 7.11 13.55 -23.83
N ILE A 166 6.56 12.77 -22.93
CA ILE A 166 6.34 11.32 -23.07
C ILE A 166 4.83 11.01 -23.16
N ASP A 167 4.49 9.86 -23.74
CA ASP A 167 3.13 9.34 -23.77
C ASP A 167 2.94 8.34 -22.61
N THR A 168 2.31 8.76 -21.51
CA THR A 168 2.10 7.91 -20.34
C THR A 168 0.86 7.04 -20.50
N ILE A 169 1.05 5.71 -20.45
CA ILE A 169 -0.03 4.72 -20.55
C ILE A 169 -0.31 4.15 -19.16
N PHE A 170 -1.42 4.53 -18.57
CA PHE A 170 -1.79 4.09 -17.22
C PHE A 170 -2.47 2.73 -17.24
N LEU A 171 -1.78 1.73 -16.70
CA LEU A 171 -2.20 0.32 -16.67
C LEU A 171 -1.96 -0.30 -15.30
N THR A 172 -2.69 -1.37 -15.00
CA THR A 172 -2.33 -2.25 -13.87
C THR A 172 -1.03 -2.98 -14.17
N PRO A 173 -0.29 -3.50 -13.19
CA PRO A 173 0.95 -4.25 -13.47
C PRO A 173 0.79 -5.40 -14.45
N ALA A 174 -0.31 -6.15 -14.36
CA ALA A 174 -0.58 -7.28 -15.27
C ALA A 174 -0.84 -6.82 -16.70
N ASP A 175 -1.66 -5.77 -16.89
CA ASP A 175 -1.96 -5.21 -18.20
C ASP A 175 -0.73 -4.53 -18.83
N ALA A 176 0.05 -3.81 -18.00
CA ALA A 176 1.30 -3.18 -18.42
C ALA A 176 2.33 -4.21 -18.88
N ARG A 177 2.46 -5.33 -18.17
CA ARG A 177 3.29 -6.46 -18.58
C ARG A 177 2.86 -6.99 -19.95
N ALA A 178 1.57 -7.26 -20.12
CA ALA A 178 1.03 -7.76 -21.38
C ALA A 178 1.25 -6.76 -22.55
N ALA A 179 1.09 -5.44 -22.30
CA ALA A 179 1.36 -4.40 -23.27
C ALA A 179 2.84 -4.32 -23.65
N PHE A 180 3.73 -4.43 -22.65
CA PHE A 180 5.17 -4.42 -22.82
C PHE A 180 5.67 -5.62 -23.63
N GLU A 181 5.23 -6.84 -23.29
CA GLU A 181 5.61 -8.08 -23.98
C GLU A 181 5.14 -8.11 -25.44
N ARG A 182 3.98 -7.46 -25.75
CA ARG A 182 3.48 -7.33 -27.13
C ARG A 182 4.09 -6.16 -27.91
N GLY A 183 4.97 -5.37 -27.31
CA GLY A 183 5.55 -4.18 -27.95
C GLY A 183 4.54 -3.05 -28.18
N SER A 184 3.44 -3.01 -27.44
CA SER A 184 2.44 -1.93 -27.50
C SER A 184 2.88 -0.66 -26.78
N VAL A 185 3.90 -0.76 -25.93
CA VAL A 185 4.59 0.33 -25.26
C VAL A 185 6.10 0.18 -25.41
N ASP A 186 6.83 1.29 -25.39
CA ASP A 186 8.28 1.32 -25.58
C ASP A 186 9.07 1.04 -24.30
N ALA A 187 8.48 1.39 -23.14
CA ALA A 187 9.06 1.21 -21.82
C ALA A 187 7.99 0.91 -20.77
N TRP A 188 8.41 0.32 -19.66
CA TRP A 188 7.57 -0.02 -18.54
C TRP A 188 8.23 0.34 -17.22
N ALA A 189 7.65 1.27 -16.47
CA ALA A 189 8.05 1.58 -15.12
C ALA A 189 7.34 0.65 -14.15
N ILE A 190 8.11 -0.15 -13.37
CA ILE A 190 7.59 -1.24 -12.55
C ILE A 190 8.49 -1.54 -11.34
N TRP A 191 7.91 -2.18 -10.34
CA TRP A 191 8.53 -2.64 -9.11
C TRP A 191 8.62 -4.17 -9.01
N GLU A 192 9.30 -4.65 -7.96
CA GLU A 192 9.41 -6.09 -7.66
C GLU A 192 8.04 -6.70 -7.27
N PRO A 193 7.78 -7.98 -7.56
CA PRO A 193 8.64 -8.94 -8.28
C PRO A 193 8.47 -8.91 -9.80
N PHE A 194 7.64 -8.02 -10.32
CA PHE A 194 7.41 -7.88 -11.77
C PHE A 194 8.68 -7.46 -12.51
N LEU A 195 9.52 -6.63 -11.88
CA LEU A 195 10.82 -6.20 -12.40
C LEU A 195 11.74 -7.42 -12.62
N ALA A 196 11.94 -8.24 -11.59
CA ALA A 196 12.74 -9.46 -11.69
C ALA A 196 12.15 -10.47 -12.70
N ALA A 197 10.82 -10.62 -12.70
CA ALA A 197 10.13 -11.51 -13.63
C ALA A 197 10.34 -11.08 -15.08
N ALA A 198 10.21 -9.79 -15.41
CA ALA A 198 10.45 -9.27 -16.74
C ALA A 198 11.91 -9.50 -17.18
N GLN A 199 12.88 -9.22 -16.31
CA GLN A 199 14.28 -9.47 -16.59
C GLN A 199 14.58 -10.96 -16.89
N LYS A 200 14.05 -11.86 -16.07
CA LYS A 200 14.33 -13.32 -16.19
C LYS A 200 13.57 -13.97 -17.33
N GLN A 201 12.33 -13.60 -17.56
CA GLN A 201 11.44 -14.30 -18.49
C GLN A 201 11.48 -13.71 -19.91
N THR A 202 11.71 -12.39 -20.05
CA THR A 202 11.70 -11.71 -21.36
C THR A 202 13.07 -11.15 -21.75
N GLY A 203 14.04 -11.17 -20.84
CA GLY A 203 15.34 -10.53 -21.04
C GLY A 203 15.27 -8.99 -21.06
N ALA A 204 14.18 -8.41 -20.51
CA ALA A 204 14.04 -6.96 -20.40
C ALA A 204 15.25 -6.32 -19.72
N ARG A 205 15.67 -5.15 -20.22
CA ARG A 205 16.80 -4.41 -19.64
C ARG A 205 16.30 -3.29 -18.74
N ILE A 206 17.00 -3.10 -17.62
CA ILE A 206 16.83 -1.89 -16.80
C ILE A 206 17.45 -0.73 -17.61
N LEU A 207 16.62 0.28 -17.90
CA LEU A 207 17.07 1.56 -18.48
C LEU A 207 17.63 2.46 -17.38
N ALA A 208 16.90 2.58 -16.28
CA ALA A 208 17.31 3.28 -15.06
C ALA A 208 16.49 2.74 -13.87
N ASP A 209 17.08 2.77 -12.68
CA ASP A 209 16.44 2.40 -11.41
C ASP A 209 16.38 3.61 -10.45
N GLY A 210 15.90 3.39 -9.24
CA GLY A 210 15.75 4.42 -8.22
C GLY A 210 17.04 4.83 -7.50
N ASN A 211 18.16 4.12 -7.70
CA ASN A 211 19.39 4.39 -6.97
C ASN A 211 19.91 5.83 -7.19
N GLY A 212 20.07 6.56 -6.07
CA GLY A 212 20.51 7.96 -6.11
C GLY A 212 19.50 8.93 -6.73
N VAL A 213 18.22 8.53 -6.82
CA VAL A 213 17.12 9.32 -7.40
C VAL A 213 15.93 9.40 -6.45
N VAL A 214 15.46 8.25 -5.96
CA VAL A 214 14.32 8.12 -5.04
C VAL A 214 14.64 7.13 -3.94
N SER A 215 13.99 7.24 -2.79
CA SER A 215 14.17 6.30 -1.68
C SER A 215 13.36 5.03 -1.84
N ASN A 216 12.16 5.14 -2.41
CA ASN A 216 11.22 4.04 -2.52
C ASN A 216 10.95 3.35 -1.17
N HIS A 217 10.53 4.14 -0.18
CA HIS A 217 10.06 3.62 1.10
C HIS A 217 8.77 2.81 0.94
N GLN A 218 8.64 1.74 1.72
CA GLN A 218 7.36 1.12 1.98
C GLN A 218 6.77 1.67 3.27
N PHE A 219 5.48 1.97 3.24
CA PHE A 219 4.72 2.45 4.39
C PHE A 219 3.65 1.44 4.79
N PHE A 220 3.50 1.26 6.10
CA PHE A 220 2.35 0.61 6.70
C PHE A 220 1.35 1.67 7.10
N LEU A 221 0.11 1.48 6.66
CA LEU A 221 -0.98 2.42 6.85
C LEU A 221 -2.14 1.72 7.52
N ALA A 222 -2.84 2.48 8.37
CA ALA A 222 -4.10 2.04 8.93
C ALA A 222 -5.19 3.08 8.67
N SER A 223 -6.44 2.64 8.61
CA SER A 223 -7.55 3.58 8.69
C SER A 223 -7.52 4.24 10.08
N ARG A 224 -7.65 5.57 10.13
CA ARG A 224 -7.62 6.30 11.41
C ARG A 224 -8.65 5.79 12.42
N PRO A 225 -9.91 5.49 12.02
CA PRO A 225 -10.90 4.95 12.96
C PRO A 225 -10.50 3.60 13.56
N TYR A 226 -9.87 2.70 12.78
CA TYR A 226 -9.41 1.41 13.31
C TYR A 226 -8.24 1.59 14.26
N ALA A 227 -7.21 2.34 13.84
CA ALA A 227 -6.03 2.59 14.67
C ALA A 227 -6.37 3.29 15.99
N ALA A 228 -7.39 4.17 16.01
CA ALA A 228 -7.85 4.82 17.23
C ALA A 228 -8.53 3.85 18.21
N ARG A 229 -9.23 2.83 17.69
CA ARG A 229 -9.94 1.85 18.54
C ARG A 229 -9.05 0.66 18.91
N ARG A 230 -8.17 0.22 18.01
CA ARG A 230 -7.39 -1.02 18.12
C ARG A 230 -5.90 -0.77 17.89
N ALA A 231 -5.36 0.26 18.53
CA ALA A 231 -3.92 0.53 18.53
C ALA A 231 -3.09 -0.68 19.01
N ASP A 232 -3.66 -1.47 19.94
CA ASP A 232 -3.10 -2.73 20.42
C ASP A 232 -2.87 -3.74 19.28
N ILE A 233 -3.85 -3.91 18.39
CA ILE A 233 -3.75 -4.84 17.27
C ILE A 233 -2.80 -4.31 16.19
N VAL A 234 -2.85 -3.00 15.91
CA VAL A 234 -1.90 -2.38 14.97
C VAL A 234 -0.45 -2.60 15.43
N ALA A 235 -0.16 -2.44 16.73
CA ALA A 235 1.16 -2.71 17.29
C ALA A 235 1.57 -4.19 17.11
N ILE A 236 0.66 -5.13 17.38
CA ILE A 236 0.92 -6.57 17.17
C ILE A 236 1.23 -6.88 15.70
N VAL A 237 0.49 -6.28 14.75
CA VAL A 237 0.77 -6.45 13.32
C VAL A 237 2.16 -5.96 12.96
N LEU A 238 2.56 -4.78 13.44
CA LEU A 238 3.90 -4.22 13.18
C LEU A 238 5.02 -5.06 13.82
N ASP A 239 4.80 -5.63 15.00
CA ASP A 239 5.74 -6.57 15.62
C ASP A 239 5.92 -7.85 14.77
N GLU A 240 4.82 -8.40 14.24
CA GLU A 240 4.88 -9.57 13.36
C GLU A 240 5.55 -9.23 12.01
N VAL A 241 5.30 -8.04 11.46
CA VAL A 241 6.01 -7.53 10.29
C VAL A 241 7.51 -7.46 10.57
N ALA A 242 7.92 -6.88 11.71
CA ALA A 242 9.33 -6.79 12.10
C ALA A 242 10.00 -8.18 12.21
N ALA A 243 9.27 -9.15 12.76
CA ALA A 243 9.76 -10.53 12.88
C ALA A 243 9.92 -11.20 11.51
N VAL A 244 8.97 -10.96 10.59
CA VAL A 244 9.03 -11.51 9.21
C VAL A 244 10.13 -10.83 8.40
N ASP A 245 10.31 -9.51 8.52
CA ASP A 245 11.41 -8.77 7.90
C ASP A 245 12.77 -9.32 8.31
N HIS A 246 12.95 -9.46 9.62
CA HIS A 246 14.20 -10.06 10.14
C HIS A 246 14.45 -11.45 9.60
N TRP A 247 13.41 -12.30 9.58
CA TRP A 247 13.51 -13.64 9.05
C TRP A 247 13.79 -13.64 7.54
N ALA A 248 13.10 -12.85 6.74
CA ALA A 248 13.29 -12.79 5.29
C ALA A 248 14.70 -12.30 4.91
N LYS A 249 15.22 -11.32 5.66
CA LYS A 249 16.57 -10.79 5.49
C LYS A 249 17.65 -11.84 5.78
N THR A 250 17.44 -12.69 6.79
CA THR A 250 18.40 -13.70 7.22
C THR A 250 18.24 -15.04 6.51
N ASN A 251 17.06 -15.30 5.92
CA ASN A 251 16.73 -16.56 5.25
C ASN A 251 16.10 -16.31 3.85
N PRO A 252 16.80 -15.64 2.93
CA PRO A 252 16.21 -15.21 1.65
C PRO A 252 15.73 -16.37 0.76
N LYS A 253 16.37 -17.52 0.83
CA LYS A 253 15.96 -18.71 0.06
C LYS A 253 14.66 -19.30 0.58
N GLU A 254 14.51 -19.41 1.90
CA GLU A 254 13.30 -19.89 2.55
C GLU A 254 12.15 -18.89 2.35
N ALA A 255 12.44 -17.58 2.37
CA ALA A 255 11.47 -16.54 2.08
C ALA A 255 10.98 -16.64 0.61
N ALA A 256 11.89 -16.82 -0.34
CA ALA A 256 11.53 -17.06 -1.74
C ALA A 256 10.68 -18.32 -1.92
N ALA A 257 11.05 -19.43 -1.27
CA ALA A 257 10.28 -20.67 -1.32
C ALA A 257 8.87 -20.50 -0.74
N ALA A 258 8.70 -19.73 0.36
CA ALA A 258 7.40 -19.42 0.96
C ALA A 258 6.52 -18.56 0.05
N LEU A 259 7.10 -17.72 -0.80
CA LEU A 259 6.38 -16.87 -1.74
C LEU A 259 5.93 -17.58 -3.02
N GLN A 260 6.59 -18.66 -3.44
CA GLN A 260 6.28 -19.35 -4.69
C GLN A 260 4.79 -19.68 -4.85
N PRO A 261 4.10 -20.34 -3.88
CA PRO A 261 2.68 -20.65 -4.01
C PRO A 261 1.77 -19.42 -3.99
N GLN A 262 2.24 -18.30 -3.42
CA GLN A 262 1.46 -17.06 -3.32
C GLN A 262 1.55 -16.21 -4.60
N ILE A 263 2.74 -16.18 -5.21
CA ILE A 263 3.06 -15.26 -6.32
C ILE A 263 3.06 -15.99 -7.67
N GLY A 264 3.43 -17.28 -7.70
CA GLY A 264 3.48 -18.07 -8.93
C GLY A 264 4.73 -17.82 -9.79
N LEU A 265 5.81 -17.33 -9.19
CA LEU A 265 7.13 -17.18 -9.83
C LEU A 265 8.10 -18.22 -9.34
N ASP A 266 9.14 -18.52 -10.14
CA ASP A 266 10.20 -19.43 -9.74
C ASP A 266 11.06 -18.85 -8.61
N GLN A 267 11.74 -19.74 -7.87
CA GLN A 267 12.53 -19.38 -6.70
C GLN A 267 13.64 -18.38 -7.02
N ALA A 268 14.36 -18.56 -8.12
CA ALA A 268 15.48 -17.68 -8.49
C ALA A 268 15.01 -16.25 -8.83
N THR A 269 13.82 -16.12 -9.43
CA THR A 269 13.18 -14.83 -9.67
C THR A 269 12.79 -14.17 -8.36
N LEU A 270 12.22 -14.92 -7.41
CA LEU A 270 11.82 -14.40 -6.10
C LEU A 270 13.03 -14.04 -5.22
N GLU A 271 14.11 -14.84 -5.25
CA GLU A 271 15.36 -14.49 -4.58
C GLU A 271 15.95 -13.17 -5.11
N LEU A 272 15.92 -12.95 -6.43
CA LEU A 272 16.36 -11.70 -7.02
C LEU A 272 15.47 -10.52 -6.54
N ALA A 273 14.16 -10.68 -6.56
CA ALA A 273 13.22 -9.67 -6.09
C ALA A 273 13.47 -9.32 -4.61
N LEU A 274 13.58 -10.33 -3.75
CA LEU A 274 13.83 -10.15 -2.32
C LEU A 274 15.19 -9.49 -2.04
N SER A 275 16.21 -9.74 -2.86
CA SER A 275 17.53 -9.12 -2.70
C SER A 275 17.55 -7.60 -2.86
N ARG A 276 16.51 -7.02 -3.46
CA ARG A 276 16.34 -5.58 -3.67
C ARG A 276 15.40 -4.93 -2.65
N GLY A 277 14.78 -5.73 -1.77
CA GLY A 277 13.84 -5.24 -0.74
C GLY A 277 14.52 -4.50 0.40
N GLY A 278 13.80 -3.56 1.01
CA GLY A 278 14.14 -2.98 2.30
C GLY A 278 13.49 -3.80 3.43
N TYR A 279 14.24 -4.18 4.44
CA TYR A 279 13.75 -4.99 5.56
C TYR A 279 14.03 -4.30 6.89
N GLY A 280 13.04 -4.30 7.76
CA GLY A 280 13.12 -3.76 9.11
C GLY A 280 12.17 -2.59 9.29
N VAL A 281 10.93 -2.90 9.71
CA VAL A 281 9.93 -1.86 10.00
C VAL A 281 10.38 -1.02 11.20
N THR A 282 10.22 0.30 11.06
CA THR A 282 10.48 1.29 12.11
C THR A 282 9.31 2.26 12.23
N PRO A 283 9.14 2.92 13.39
CA PRO A 283 8.23 4.05 13.50
C PRO A 283 8.59 5.14 12.49
N VAL A 284 7.57 5.76 11.90
CA VAL A 284 7.77 6.89 10.97
C VAL A 284 8.31 8.08 11.75
N ASN A 285 9.48 8.58 11.35
CA ASN A 285 10.16 9.71 12.00
C ASN A 285 10.06 10.99 11.15
N ASP A 286 10.48 12.13 11.73
CA ASP A 286 10.40 13.44 11.10
C ASP A 286 11.18 13.52 9.77
N ALA A 287 12.30 12.82 9.64
CA ALA A 287 13.10 12.82 8.41
C ALA A 287 12.32 12.12 7.26
N VAL A 288 11.67 11.00 7.56
CA VAL A 288 10.82 10.26 6.61
C VAL A 288 9.59 11.09 6.26
N LEU A 289 8.93 11.75 7.23
CA LEU A 289 7.80 12.64 6.96
C LEU A 289 8.21 13.85 6.11
N ALA A 290 9.37 14.43 6.34
CA ALA A 290 9.88 15.53 5.54
C ALA A 290 10.21 15.10 4.10
N GLU A 291 10.71 13.88 3.90
CA GLU A 291 10.90 13.32 2.57
C GLU A 291 9.56 13.08 1.86
N GLN A 292 8.61 12.48 2.56
CA GLN A 292 7.26 12.26 2.05
C GLN A 292 6.56 13.58 1.67
N GLN A 293 6.80 14.67 2.43
CA GLN A 293 6.31 16.01 2.09
C GLN A 293 6.91 16.52 0.77
N ARG A 294 8.22 16.34 0.56
CA ARG A 294 8.86 16.74 -0.71
C ARG A 294 8.27 16.01 -1.92
N ILE A 295 7.89 14.73 -1.76
CA ILE A 295 7.21 13.97 -2.82
C ILE A 295 5.83 14.56 -3.10
N ALA A 296 5.08 14.90 -2.04
CA ALA A 296 3.76 15.52 -2.16
C ALA A 296 3.83 16.89 -2.86
N ASP A 297 4.82 17.71 -2.50
CA ASP A 297 5.04 19.02 -3.10
C ASP A 297 5.38 18.91 -4.60
N ALA A 298 6.25 17.95 -4.97
CA ALA A 298 6.58 17.69 -6.37
C ALA A 298 5.34 17.27 -7.19
N PHE A 299 4.49 16.41 -6.66
CA PHE A 299 3.25 16.02 -7.34
C PHE A 299 2.25 17.18 -7.47
N TYR A 300 2.21 18.06 -6.46
CA TYR A 300 1.36 19.26 -6.53
C TYR A 300 1.86 20.25 -7.59
N GLU A 301 3.15 20.54 -7.64
CA GLU A 301 3.77 21.42 -8.65
C GLU A 301 3.53 20.92 -10.08
N LEU A 302 3.60 19.61 -10.27
CA LEU A 302 3.29 18.96 -11.56
C LEU A 302 1.78 18.86 -11.85
N LYS A 303 0.91 19.34 -10.94
CA LYS A 303 -0.55 19.22 -11.04
C LYS A 303 -1.08 17.80 -11.15
N LEU A 304 -0.33 16.83 -10.59
CA LEU A 304 -0.71 15.43 -10.52
C LEU A 304 -1.64 15.13 -9.33
N ILE A 305 -1.62 15.98 -8.30
CA ILE A 305 -2.63 16.01 -7.22
C ILE A 305 -3.36 17.38 -7.25
N PRO A 306 -4.67 17.42 -6.86
CA PRO A 306 -5.51 18.59 -7.04
C PRO A 306 -5.29 19.70 -6.01
N LYS A 307 -4.67 19.38 -4.87
CA LYS A 307 -4.47 20.33 -3.75
C LYS A 307 -3.16 20.05 -3.03
N HIS A 308 -2.62 21.08 -2.41
CA HIS A 308 -1.52 20.93 -1.47
C HIS A 308 -1.99 20.14 -0.23
N ILE A 309 -1.18 19.24 0.27
CA ILE A 309 -1.44 18.44 1.48
C ILE A 309 -0.29 18.59 2.47
N ASN A 310 -0.59 18.41 3.75
CA ASN A 310 0.42 18.31 4.80
C ASN A 310 0.49 16.85 5.28
N ILE A 311 1.61 16.20 5.06
CA ILE A 311 1.81 14.78 5.41
C ILE A 311 1.64 14.53 6.91
N VAL A 312 1.99 15.48 7.76
CA VAL A 312 1.84 15.37 9.23
C VAL A 312 0.37 15.17 9.65
N ASP A 313 -0.62 15.67 8.86
CA ASP A 313 -2.03 15.47 9.14
C ASP A 313 -2.45 13.98 9.07
N ALA A 314 -1.67 13.15 8.38
CA ALA A 314 -1.84 11.71 8.29
C ALA A 314 -0.99 10.94 9.33
N THR A 315 -0.71 11.54 10.48
CA THR A 315 -0.05 10.90 11.63
C THR A 315 -0.95 10.93 12.86
N LEU A 316 -0.58 10.17 13.90
CA LEU A 316 -1.29 10.22 15.19
C LEU A 316 -1.17 11.61 15.87
N GLN A 317 -0.06 12.34 15.63
CA GLN A 317 0.16 13.67 16.18
C GLN A 317 -0.70 14.75 15.50
N GLY A 318 -1.06 14.57 14.24
CA GLY A 318 -1.93 15.49 13.49
C GLY A 318 -3.34 15.66 14.07
N THR A 319 -3.77 14.77 14.97
CA THR A 319 -5.08 14.88 15.65
C THR A 319 -5.11 15.93 16.78
N SER A 320 -3.96 16.34 17.31
CA SER A 320 -3.90 17.30 18.44
C SER A 320 -4.00 18.77 18.00
N THR A 321 -3.73 19.09 16.74
CA THR A 321 -3.74 20.48 16.24
C THR A 321 -5.10 20.95 15.71
N GLY A 322 -6.02 20.03 15.41
CA GLY A 322 -7.35 20.37 14.87
C GLY A 322 -8.37 20.90 15.90
N THR A 323 -8.12 20.77 17.20
CA THR A 323 -9.08 21.13 18.26
C THR A 323 -8.87 22.55 18.84
N GLN A 324 -7.79 23.26 18.48
CA GLN A 324 -7.51 24.59 19.02
C GLN A 324 -7.92 25.77 18.12
N ALA A 325 -8.48 25.54 16.95
CA ALA A 325 -8.88 26.63 16.03
C ALA A 325 -10.37 27.01 16.08
N LYS A 326 -11.09 26.68 17.18
CA LYS A 326 -12.44 27.20 17.46
C LYS A 326 -12.55 27.62 18.93
N ARG A 327 -12.02 28.78 19.22
CA ARG A 327 -12.48 29.66 20.34
C ARG A 327 -12.45 31.10 19.88
#